data_2543acaa72cbf3bdbe1b5b7408b174be
#
_entry.id   2543acaa72cbf3bdbe1b5b7408b174be
#
_cell.length_a   1.000
_cell.length_b   1.000
_cell.length_c   1.000
_cell.angle_alpha   90.00
_cell.angle_beta   90.00
_cell.angle_gamma   90.00
#
_symmetry.space_group_name_H-M   'P 1'
#
loop_
_entity.id
_entity.type
_entity.pdbx_description
1 polymer ?
#
loop_
_entity_poly.entity_id
_entity_poly.type
_entity_poly.pdbx_seq_one_letter_code
_entity_poly.pdbx_strand_id
1 'polypeptide(L)'
;MRELIAIDLPPGPDFVVALNEIWNNGDAVLPIDQRLPRVARQELLKQLKAKEVITSNNERLHLDNSQPVEDGDALVIATSGSTGAPKGVVHTHESINSAIQITGTRLNCSSDDHWLACLSLGHVGGLSVVLRAMSYKSKLSFVDHIDQDSIDTALKSGATMTSLVPTVLQSVDVRQFRTVLIGGAQASGELPPNVVTTYGLTETMGGVIYNGTPLDQVEIRISAETEIQIKSPTLFRCYRDSTDTKITSGWFNTGDLGELVGGKLKVHGRKDELINTGGYKVWPSSVATSIQQIDQVSDVVVAGTPDDKWGSAVTAWIVLKKPATTLKFEDVRQHVKTTLPDYCAPQKIYLVAEIPRSALGKPKFVELNKMVTTQLS
;
A
#
# COMPACT_ATOMS: atom_id res chain seq x y z
N MET A 1 -20.68 21.80 -14.02
CA MET A 1 -19.77 21.45 -12.91
C MET A 1 -19.34 20.02 -13.13
N ARG A 2 -18.10 19.68 -12.83
CA ARG A 2 -17.59 18.30 -12.92
C ARG A 2 -17.97 17.55 -11.66
N GLU A 3 -18.28 16.28 -11.79
CA GLU A 3 -18.81 15.48 -10.70
C GLU A 3 -17.84 14.35 -10.32
N LEU A 4 -18.00 13.82 -9.10
CA LEU A 4 -17.31 12.61 -8.66
C LEU A 4 -18.25 11.42 -8.81
N ILE A 5 -17.89 10.48 -9.68
CA ILE A 5 -18.67 9.28 -9.96
C ILE A 5 -17.94 8.07 -9.40
N ALA A 6 -18.60 7.31 -8.55
CA ALA A 6 -18.02 6.09 -7.98
C ALA A 6 -18.25 4.89 -8.91
N ILE A 7 -17.24 4.02 -8.98
CA ILE A 7 -17.34 2.72 -9.67
C ILE A 7 -17.29 1.61 -8.60
N ASP A 8 -18.43 0.98 -8.34
CA ASP A 8 -18.59 -0.18 -7.44
C ASP A 8 -18.76 -1.46 -8.27
N LEU A 9 -17.80 -1.71 -9.17
CA LEU A 9 -17.74 -2.86 -10.06
C LEU A 9 -16.57 -3.78 -9.71
N PRO A 10 -16.70 -5.09 -9.93
CA PRO A 10 -15.55 -6.00 -9.83
C PRO A 10 -14.46 -5.64 -10.85
N PRO A 11 -13.20 -6.05 -10.62
CA PRO A 11 -12.14 -5.93 -11.61
C PRO A 11 -12.54 -6.63 -12.91
N GLY A 12 -12.49 -5.89 -14.03
CA GLY A 12 -12.91 -6.45 -15.32
C GLY A 12 -13.07 -5.40 -16.42
N PRO A 13 -13.46 -5.84 -17.62
CA PRO A 13 -13.69 -4.94 -18.75
C PRO A 13 -14.74 -3.86 -18.49
N ASP A 14 -15.81 -4.19 -17.74
CA ASP A 14 -16.87 -3.24 -17.40
C ASP A 14 -16.37 -2.06 -16.56
N PHE A 15 -15.42 -2.33 -15.64
CA PHE A 15 -14.75 -1.26 -14.89
C PHE A 15 -14.00 -0.31 -15.83
N VAL A 16 -13.28 -0.85 -16.82
CA VAL A 16 -12.51 -0.05 -17.80
C VAL A 16 -13.46 0.77 -18.69
N VAL A 17 -14.58 0.19 -19.09
CA VAL A 17 -15.61 0.90 -19.86
C VAL A 17 -16.18 2.07 -19.04
N ALA A 18 -16.60 1.81 -17.79
CA ALA A 18 -17.14 2.84 -16.92
C ALA A 18 -16.13 3.97 -16.63
N LEU A 19 -14.85 3.62 -16.39
CA LEU A 19 -13.76 4.58 -16.20
C LEU A 19 -13.64 5.53 -17.41
N ASN A 20 -13.61 4.97 -18.62
CA ASN A 20 -13.50 5.76 -19.86
C ASN A 20 -14.72 6.64 -20.09
N GLU A 21 -15.93 6.14 -19.85
CA GLU A 21 -17.17 6.92 -20.00
C GLU A 21 -17.17 8.13 -19.06
N ILE A 22 -16.81 7.96 -17.79
CA ILE A 22 -16.73 9.03 -16.79
C ILE A 22 -15.71 10.08 -17.25
N TRP A 23 -14.52 9.66 -17.63
CA TRP A 23 -13.47 10.58 -18.09
C TRP A 23 -13.84 11.32 -19.39
N ASN A 24 -14.51 10.65 -20.34
CA ASN A 24 -14.99 11.28 -21.57
C ASN A 24 -16.05 12.37 -21.29
N ASN A 25 -16.81 12.24 -20.21
CA ASN A 25 -17.74 13.27 -19.73
C ASN A 25 -17.02 14.41 -18.98
N GLY A 26 -15.73 14.24 -18.70
CA GLY A 26 -14.90 15.19 -17.95
C GLY A 26 -15.10 15.10 -16.44
N ASP A 27 -15.71 14.04 -15.94
CA ASP A 27 -15.94 13.78 -14.53
C ASP A 27 -14.78 12.98 -13.91
N ALA A 28 -14.65 13.00 -12.57
CA ALA A 28 -13.65 12.23 -11.85
C ALA A 28 -14.20 10.90 -11.34
N VAL A 29 -13.32 9.91 -11.24
CA VAL A 29 -13.65 8.56 -10.79
C VAL A 29 -13.28 8.34 -9.34
N LEU A 30 -14.17 7.69 -8.57
CA LEU A 30 -13.90 7.10 -7.26
C LEU A 30 -13.99 5.58 -7.38
N PRO A 31 -12.88 4.85 -7.53
CA PRO A 31 -12.91 3.39 -7.57
C PRO A 31 -13.14 2.83 -6.17
N ILE A 32 -14.09 1.90 -6.04
CA ILE A 32 -14.44 1.28 -4.76
C ILE A 32 -13.73 -0.08 -4.61
N ASP A 33 -13.09 -0.29 -3.49
CA ASP A 33 -12.51 -1.60 -3.15
C ASP A 33 -13.62 -2.61 -2.86
N GLN A 34 -13.76 -3.61 -3.74
CA GLN A 34 -14.79 -4.65 -3.64
C GLN A 34 -14.66 -5.54 -2.40
N ARG A 35 -13.48 -5.55 -1.77
CA ARG A 35 -13.24 -6.30 -0.53
C ARG A 35 -13.82 -5.63 0.71
N LEU A 36 -14.21 -4.35 0.61
CA LEU A 36 -14.88 -3.66 1.71
C LEU A 36 -16.28 -4.20 1.93
N PRO A 37 -16.72 -4.42 3.18
CA PRO A 37 -18.11 -4.72 3.50
C PRO A 37 -19.04 -3.62 2.95
N ARG A 38 -20.28 -4.01 2.60
CA ARG A 38 -21.28 -3.08 2.03
C ARG A 38 -21.45 -1.80 2.86
N VAL A 39 -21.51 -1.93 4.18
CA VAL A 39 -21.66 -0.78 5.09
C VAL A 39 -20.45 0.17 4.95
N ALA A 40 -19.24 -0.36 4.89
CA ALA A 40 -18.03 0.46 4.73
C ALA A 40 -17.97 1.16 3.35
N ARG A 41 -18.46 0.49 2.28
CA ARG A 41 -18.58 1.11 0.95
C ARG A 41 -19.58 2.27 0.96
N GLN A 42 -20.74 2.08 1.60
CA GLN A 42 -21.75 3.13 1.73
C GLN A 42 -21.24 4.33 2.54
N GLU A 43 -20.53 4.08 3.63
CA GLU A 43 -19.92 5.15 4.44
C GLU A 43 -18.84 5.90 3.64
N LEU A 44 -18.01 5.19 2.87
CA LEU A 44 -17.01 5.78 2.00
C LEU A 44 -17.62 6.71 0.95
N LEU A 45 -18.69 6.26 0.27
CA LEU A 45 -19.42 7.07 -0.71
C LEU A 45 -19.97 8.36 -0.10
N LYS A 46 -20.53 8.27 1.11
CA LYS A 46 -21.06 9.41 1.84
C LYS A 46 -19.96 10.38 2.28
N GLN A 47 -18.86 9.88 2.82
CA GLN A 47 -17.74 10.70 3.29
C GLN A 47 -17.04 11.43 2.14
N LEU A 48 -16.82 10.76 1.02
CA LEU A 48 -16.19 11.35 -0.16
C LEU A 48 -17.17 12.10 -1.05
N LYS A 49 -18.45 12.14 -0.68
CA LYS A 49 -19.51 12.94 -1.32
C LYS A 49 -19.55 12.73 -2.84
N ALA A 50 -19.57 11.47 -3.26
CA ALA A 50 -19.78 11.12 -4.65
C ALA A 50 -21.18 11.52 -5.11
N LYS A 51 -21.36 11.84 -6.40
CA LYS A 51 -22.64 12.20 -7.00
C LYS A 51 -23.49 10.99 -7.35
N GLU A 52 -22.83 10.00 -7.90
CA GLU A 52 -23.43 8.76 -8.36
C GLU A 52 -22.52 7.58 -8.04
N VAL A 53 -23.10 6.39 -8.00
CA VAL A 53 -22.36 5.13 -8.00
C VAL A 53 -22.89 4.21 -9.10
N ILE A 54 -21.95 3.67 -9.91
CA ILE A 54 -22.20 2.64 -10.91
C ILE A 54 -22.02 1.27 -10.26
N THR A 55 -23.04 0.42 -10.32
CA THR A 55 -23.06 -0.91 -9.71
C THR A 55 -23.03 -2.02 -10.76
N SER A 56 -22.88 -3.27 -10.33
CA SER A 56 -22.72 -4.46 -11.19
C SER A 56 -23.84 -4.70 -12.21
N ASN A 57 -25.00 -4.11 -12.02
CA ASN A 57 -26.09 -4.17 -13.00
C ASN A 57 -26.05 -3.00 -14.00
N ASN A 58 -24.96 -2.26 -14.06
CA ASN A 58 -24.82 -1.00 -14.79
C ASN A 58 -25.86 0.07 -14.38
N GLU A 59 -26.40 -0.07 -13.17
CA GLU A 59 -27.30 0.89 -12.58
C GLU A 59 -26.52 2.09 -12.04
N ARG A 60 -27.03 3.29 -12.31
CA ARG A 60 -26.51 4.54 -11.75
C ARG A 60 -27.41 5.01 -10.62
N LEU A 61 -26.89 4.96 -9.41
CA LEU A 61 -27.62 5.39 -8.23
C LEU A 61 -27.15 6.78 -7.82
N HIS A 62 -28.06 7.73 -7.79
CA HIS A 62 -27.79 9.09 -7.28
C HIS A 62 -27.59 9.08 -5.78
N LEU A 63 -26.67 9.91 -5.31
CA LEU A 63 -26.34 10.08 -3.91
C LEU A 63 -26.61 11.52 -3.48
N ASP A 64 -27.20 11.67 -2.29
CA ASP A 64 -27.44 12.98 -1.69
C ASP A 64 -26.15 13.61 -1.16
N ASN A 65 -26.13 14.95 -1.05
CA ASN A 65 -25.00 15.72 -0.49
C ASN A 65 -23.69 15.55 -1.26
N SER A 66 -23.76 15.43 -2.58
CA SER A 66 -22.57 15.39 -3.42
C SER A 66 -21.76 16.69 -3.36
N GLN A 67 -20.47 16.57 -3.62
CA GLN A 67 -19.57 17.70 -3.78
C GLN A 67 -18.89 17.58 -5.15
N PRO A 68 -18.94 18.62 -6.00
CA PRO A 68 -18.28 18.60 -7.29
C PRO A 68 -16.77 18.51 -7.16
N VAL A 69 -16.11 18.20 -8.25
CA VAL A 69 -14.65 18.25 -8.42
C VAL A 69 -14.25 19.44 -9.27
N GLU A 70 -12.98 19.80 -9.26
CA GLU A 70 -12.44 20.86 -10.11
C GLU A 70 -12.21 20.36 -11.54
N ASP A 71 -12.13 21.28 -12.48
CA ASP A 71 -11.78 20.94 -13.86
C ASP A 71 -10.35 20.40 -13.91
N GLY A 72 -10.16 19.27 -14.60
CA GLY A 72 -8.90 18.55 -14.65
C GLY A 72 -8.72 17.47 -13.58
N ASP A 73 -9.55 17.43 -12.52
CA ASP A 73 -9.58 16.29 -11.58
C ASP A 73 -10.07 15.03 -12.32
N ALA A 74 -9.36 13.94 -12.13
CA ALA A 74 -9.66 12.70 -12.85
C ALA A 74 -9.93 11.52 -11.92
N LEU A 75 -9.37 11.55 -10.71
CA LEU A 75 -9.41 10.39 -9.82
C LEU A 75 -9.39 10.82 -8.36
N VAL A 76 -10.22 10.19 -7.55
CA VAL A 76 -10.18 10.28 -6.09
C VAL A 76 -9.95 8.90 -5.53
N ILE A 77 -8.82 8.67 -4.87
CA ILE A 77 -8.50 7.37 -4.27
C ILE A 77 -8.64 7.48 -2.75
N ALA A 78 -9.42 6.57 -2.17
CA ALA A 78 -9.59 6.50 -0.74
C ALA A 78 -8.35 5.93 -0.04
N THR A 79 -7.91 6.58 1.04
CA THR A 79 -6.86 6.08 1.93
C THR A 79 -7.36 6.02 3.36
N SER A 80 -6.85 5.07 4.15
CA SER A 80 -7.12 5.03 5.59
C SER A 80 -6.42 6.23 6.25
N GLY A 81 -7.17 7.26 6.61
CA GLY A 81 -6.63 8.38 7.39
C GLY A 81 -6.11 7.93 8.75
N SER A 82 -5.11 8.62 9.28
CA SER A 82 -4.57 8.40 10.64
C SER A 82 -5.63 8.60 11.75
N THR A 83 -6.70 9.32 11.45
CA THR A 83 -7.85 9.56 12.33
C THR A 83 -8.94 8.49 12.25
N GLY A 84 -8.75 7.47 11.41
CA GLY A 84 -9.73 6.40 11.17
C GLY A 84 -10.79 6.72 10.11
N ALA A 85 -10.98 7.98 9.73
CA ALA A 85 -11.86 8.36 8.63
C ALA A 85 -11.10 8.29 7.29
N PRO A 86 -11.70 7.74 6.21
CA PRO A 86 -11.07 7.73 4.89
C PRO A 86 -10.82 9.14 4.37
N LYS A 87 -9.62 9.36 3.81
CA LYS A 87 -9.30 10.56 3.05
C LYS A 87 -9.34 10.26 1.55
N GLY A 88 -9.87 11.19 0.77
CA GLY A 88 -9.84 11.11 -0.69
C GLY A 88 -8.64 11.86 -1.25
N VAL A 89 -7.70 11.15 -1.84
CA VAL A 89 -6.55 11.73 -2.54
C VAL A 89 -6.96 12.07 -3.96
N VAL A 90 -6.90 13.35 -4.34
CA VAL A 90 -7.38 13.84 -5.64
C VAL A 90 -6.21 13.94 -6.62
N HIS A 91 -6.28 13.18 -7.72
CA HIS A 91 -5.34 13.24 -8.83
C HIS A 91 -5.96 13.89 -10.05
N THR A 92 -5.17 14.70 -10.74
CA THR A 92 -5.52 15.29 -12.04
C THR A 92 -5.14 14.35 -13.18
N HIS A 93 -5.72 14.54 -14.35
CA HIS A 93 -5.27 13.86 -15.58
C HIS A 93 -3.78 14.06 -15.84
N GLU A 94 -3.23 15.23 -15.53
CA GLU A 94 -1.81 15.55 -15.69
C GLU A 94 -0.92 14.69 -14.76
N SER A 95 -1.26 14.62 -13.47
CA SER A 95 -0.48 13.81 -12.53
C SER A 95 -0.54 12.31 -12.84
N ILE A 96 -1.71 11.82 -13.29
CA ILE A 96 -1.89 10.43 -13.74
C ILE A 96 -1.04 10.14 -14.97
N ASN A 97 -1.13 11.01 -16.00
CA ASN A 97 -0.35 10.86 -17.23
C ASN A 97 1.16 10.88 -16.95
N SER A 98 1.62 11.78 -16.07
CA SER A 98 3.01 11.83 -15.64
C SER A 98 3.44 10.51 -14.98
N ALA A 99 2.62 9.97 -14.07
CA ALA A 99 2.91 8.69 -13.42
C ALA A 99 2.98 7.53 -14.43
N ILE A 100 2.05 7.47 -15.38
CA ILE A 100 2.04 6.45 -16.43
C ILE A 100 3.29 6.53 -17.31
N GLN A 101 3.65 7.74 -17.78
CA GLN A 101 4.80 7.94 -18.66
C GLN A 101 6.12 7.61 -17.95
N ILE A 102 6.34 8.14 -16.76
CA ILE A 102 7.58 7.93 -16.00
C ILE A 102 7.76 6.44 -15.66
N THR A 103 6.71 5.79 -15.14
CA THR A 103 6.78 4.37 -14.79
C THR A 103 6.84 3.47 -16.02
N GLY A 104 6.11 3.79 -17.07
CA GLY A 104 6.10 3.02 -18.32
C GLY A 104 7.45 3.07 -19.04
N THR A 105 8.09 4.25 -19.10
CA THR A 105 9.45 4.40 -19.64
C THR A 105 10.43 3.53 -18.83
N ARG A 106 10.39 3.60 -17.51
CA ARG A 106 11.27 2.79 -16.63
C ARG A 106 11.11 1.30 -16.83
N LEU A 107 9.90 0.85 -17.12
CA LEU A 107 9.55 -0.57 -17.30
C LEU A 107 9.64 -1.04 -18.76
N ASN A 108 9.98 -0.15 -19.69
CA ASN A 108 9.94 -0.40 -21.13
C ASN A 108 8.57 -0.96 -21.56
N CYS A 109 7.49 -0.31 -21.10
CA CYS A 109 6.13 -0.73 -21.45
C CYS A 109 5.85 -0.54 -22.95
N SER A 110 5.16 -1.50 -23.54
CA SER A 110 4.76 -1.48 -24.94
C SER A 110 3.40 -2.14 -25.16
N SER A 111 2.88 -2.06 -26.40
CA SER A 111 1.65 -2.76 -26.80
C SER A 111 1.79 -4.29 -26.78
N ASP A 112 3.02 -4.82 -26.82
CA ASP A 112 3.29 -6.26 -26.80
C ASP A 112 3.18 -6.84 -25.39
N ASP A 113 3.13 -5.98 -24.37
CA ASP A 113 2.96 -6.44 -22.99
C ASP A 113 1.56 -6.99 -22.74
N HIS A 114 1.49 -7.85 -21.75
CA HIS A 114 0.25 -8.37 -21.23
C HIS A 114 0.26 -8.23 -19.69
N TRP A 115 -0.50 -7.27 -19.18
CA TRP A 115 -0.62 -7.03 -17.76
C TRP A 115 -1.65 -7.94 -17.10
N LEU A 116 -1.28 -8.53 -15.98
CA LEU A 116 -2.20 -9.21 -15.06
C LEU A 116 -2.55 -8.24 -13.92
N ALA A 117 -3.81 -7.79 -13.87
CA ALA A 117 -4.38 -7.01 -12.78
C ALA A 117 -4.99 -7.94 -11.74
N CYS A 118 -4.42 -7.98 -10.56
CA CYS A 118 -4.77 -8.91 -9.49
C CYS A 118 -4.87 -8.21 -8.12
N LEU A 119 -4.53 -6.94 -8.06
CA LEU A 119 -4.74 -6.10 -6.89
C LEU A 119 -6.04 -5.30 -7.04
N SER A 120 -6.63 -4.94 -5.90
CA SER A 120 -7.86 -4.13 -5.91
C SER A 120 -7.70 -2.84 -6.71
N LEU A 121 -8.67 -2.56 -7.56
CA LEU A 121 -8.73 -1.32 -8.35
C LEU A 121 -9.12 -0.10 -7.50
N GLY A 122 -9.63 -0.29 -6.28
CA GLY A 122 -9.84 0.76 -5.29
C GLY A 122 -8.53 1.34 -4.71
N HIS A 123 -7.38 0.79 -5.09
CA HIS A 123 -6.07 1.24 -4.65
C HIS A 123 -5.15 1.51 -5.81
N VAL A 124 -4.26 2.48 -5.61
CA VAL A 124 -3.30 2.92 -6.63
C VAL A 124 -2.44 1.77 -7.19
N GLY A 125 -2.10 0.77 -6.37
CA GLY A 125 -1.31 -0.38 -6.81
C GLY A 125 -1.98 -1.22 -7.90
N GLY A 126 -3.29 -1.50 -7.76
CA GLY A 126 -4.06 -2.22 -8.78
C GLY A 126 -4.47 -1.31 -9.95
N LEU A 127 -4.98 -0.13 -9.62
CA LEU A 127 -5.47 0.80 -10.64
C LEU A 127 -4.36 1.23 -11.62
N SER A 128 -3.14 1.46 -11.15
CA SER A 128 -2.01 1.86 -12.01
C SER A 128 -1.61 0.78 -13.03
N VAL A 129 -1.91 -0.49 -12.77
CA VAL A 129 -1.75 -1.58 -13.75
C VAL A 129 -2.71 -1.37 -14.92
N VAL A 130 -4.00 -1.15 -14.60
CA VAL A 130 -5.05 -0.88 -15.60
C VAL A 130 -4.71 0.36 -16.44
N LEU A 131 -4.35 1.47 -15.78
CA LEU A 131 -4.05 2.73 -16.45
C LEU A 131 -2.83 2.62 -17.38
N ARG A 132 -1.78 1.90 -16.98
CA ARG A 132 -0.63 1.63 -17.86
C ARG A 132 -1.05 0.78 -19.06
N ALA A 133 -1.77 -0.31 -18.82
CA ALA A 133 -2.23 -1.17 -19.92
C ALA A 133 -3.08 -0.40 -20.93
N MET A 134 -3.99 0.45 -20.47
CA MET A 134 -4.81 1.32 -21.35
C MET A 134 -3.95 2.28 -22.15
N SER A 135 -3.02 3.00 -21.49
CA SER A 135 -2.18 4.01 -22.15
C SER A 135 -1.24 3.42 -23.19
N TYR A 136 -0.64 2.27 -22.91
CA TYR A 136 0.28 1.58 -23.83
C TYR A 136 -0.46 0.64 -24.81
N LYS A 137 -1.80 0.56 -24.74
CA LYS A 137 -2.63 -0.36 -25.53
C LYS A 137 -2.19 -1.82 -25.43
N SER A 138 -1.69 -2.18 -24.24
CA SER A 138 -1.27 -3.54 -23.92
C SER A 138 -2.47 -4.42 -23.62
N LYS A 139 -2.29 -5.74 -23.70
CA LYS A 139 -3.29 -6.69 -23.20
C LYS A 139 -3.44 -6.55 -21.69
N LEU A 140 -4.66 -6.78 -21.21
CA LEU A 140 -5.01 -6.71 -19.79
C LEU A 140 -5.90 -7.90 -19.42
N SER A 141 -5.49 -8.65 -18.42
CA SER A 141 -6.27 -9.71 -17.80
C SER A 141 -6.52 -9.40 -16.34
N PHE A 142 -7.60 -9.93 -15.80
CA PHE A 142 -8.01 -9.75 -14.42
C PHE A 142 -8.14 -11.10 -13.73
N VAL A 143 -7.79 -11.14 -12.44
CA VAL A 143 -8.07 -12.28 -11.55
C VAL A 143 -8.56 -11.75 -10.21
N ASP A 144 -9.58 -12.40 -9.66
CA ASP A 144 -10.17 -12.01 -8.38
C ASP A 144 -9.40 -12.55 -7.18
N HIS A 145 -8.74 -13.68 -7.38
CA HIS A 145 -7.95 -14.35 -6.35
C HIS A 145 -6.58 -14.74 -6.90
N ILE A 146 -5.55 -14.53 -6.09
CA ILE A 146 -4.18 -14.89 -6.44
C ILE A 146 -3.76 -16.15 -5.69
N ASP A 147 -3.44 -17.16 -6.47
CA ASP A 147 -2.77 -18.39 -6.11
C ASP A 147 -1.87 -18.86 -7.27
N GLN A 148 -1.19 -19.97 -7.11
CA GLN A 148 -0.29 -20.48 -8.15
C GLN A 148 -1.05 -20.85 -9.44
N ASP A 149 -2.25 -21.41 -9.33
CA ASP A 149 -3.03 -21.83 -10.50
C ASP A 149 -3.47 -20.64 -11.35
N SER A 150 -3.87 -19.54 -10.71
CA SER A 150 -4.23 -18.30 -11.41
C SER A 150 -3.03 -17.63 -12.08
N ILE A 151 -1.85 -17.67 -11.44
CA ILE A 151 -0.58 -17.23 -12.02
C ILE A 151 -0.22 -18.09 -13.25
N ASP A 152 -0.24 -19.39 -13.12
CA ASP A 152 0.09 -20.31 -14.21
C ASP A 152 -0.86 -20.14 -15.41
N THR A 153 -2.14 -19.93 -15.14
CA THR A 153 -3.15 -19.66 -16.17
C THR A 153 -2.87 -18.34 -16.88
N ALA A 154 -2.54 -17.28 -16.14
CA ALA A 154 -2.17 -16.00 -16.72
C ALA A 154 -0.90 -16.10 -17.60
N LEU A 155 0.13 -16.78 -17.11
CA LEU A 155 1.37 -17.02 -17.86
C LEU A 155 1.12 -17.82 -19.14
N LYS A 156 0.31 -18.88 -19.09
CA LYS A 156 -0.11 -19.64 -20.29
C LYS A 156 -0.89 -18.77 -21.29
N SER A 157 -1.61 -17.76 -20.81
CA SER A 157 -2.33 -16.78 -21.64
C SER A 157 -1.40 -15.67 -22.17
N GLY A 158 -0.11 -15.70 -21.83
CA GLY A 158 0.92 -14.77 -22.28
C GLY A 158 1.11 -13.55 -21.39
N ALA A 159 0.69 -13.58 -20.13
CA ALA A 159 0.94 -12.47 -19.21
C ALA A 159 2.44 -12.26 -18.99
N THR A 160 2.90 -11.01 -19.17
CA THR A 160 4.32 -10.63 -19.06
C THR A 160 4.61 -9.79 -17.83
N MET A 161 3.62 -9.10 -17.30
CA MET A 161 3.79 -8.14 -16.20
C MET A 161 2.67 -8.22 -15.18
N THR A 162 3.01 -7.98 -13.91
CA THR A 162 2.02 -7.88 -12.83
C THR A 162 2.53 -6.98 -11.69
N SER A 163 1.63 -6.62 -10.78
CA SER A 163 1.96 -5.97 -9.50
C SER A 163 1.42 -6.80 -8.35
N LEU A 164 2.24 -7.04 -7.33
CA LEU A 164 1.91 -7.86 -6.18
C LEU A 164 2.25 -7.15 -4.87
N VAL A 165 1.75 -7.69 -3.77
CA VAL A 165 2.21 -7.34 -2.42
C VAL A 165 3.20 -8.40 -1.92
N PRO A 166 4.13 -8.07 -1.00
CA PRO A 166 5.17 -9.00 -0.55
C PRO A 166 4.65 -10.32 0.02
N THR A 167 3.48 -10.31 0.67
CA THR A 167 2.86 -11.52 1.22
C THR A 167 2.46 -12.53 0.17
N VAL A 168 1.98 -12.07 -0.98
CA VAL A 168 1.63 -12.95 -2.11
C VAL A 168 2.87 -13.55 -2.75
N LEU A 169 3.94 -12.77 -2.88
CA LEU A 169 5.20 -13.24 -3.47
C LEU A 169 5.80 -14.46 -2.75
N GLN A 170 5.48 -14.63 -1.46
CA GLN A 170 5.96 -15.79 -0.68
C GLN A 170 5.22 -17.10 -1.02
N SER A 171 4.05 -17.01 -1.65
CA SER A 171 3.18 -18.16 -1.92
C SER A 171 3.09 -18.56 -3.39
N VAL A 172 3.67 -17.77 -4.31
CA VAL A 172 3.59 -18.01 -5.75
C VAL A 172 4.96 -17.89 -6.44
N ASP A 173 5.17 -18.68 -7.49
CA ASP A 173 6.34 -18.56 -8.37
C ASP A 173 6.07 -17.57 -9.50
N VAL A 174 6.84 -16.50 -9.51
CA VAL A 174 6.69 -15.39 -10.46
C VAL A 174 7.83 -15.26 -11.47
N ARG A 175 8.77 -16.21 -11.49
CA ARG A 175 10.02 -16.12 -12.28
C ARG A 175 9.79 -16.08 -13.79
N GLN A 176 8.64 -16.52 -14.27
CA GLN A 176 8.31 -16.50 -15.70
C GLN A 176 7.75 -15.17 -16.20
N PHE A 177 7.33 -14.26 -15.31
CA PHE A 177 7.00 -12.91 -15.73
C PHE A 177 8.25 -12.17 -16.19
N ARG A 178 8.11 -11.28 -17.17
CA ARG A 178 9.16 -10.33 -17.54
C ARG A 178 9.47 -9.37 -16.40
N THR A 179 8.44 -8.88 -15.73
CA THR A 179 8.59 -7.93 -14.62
C THR A 179 7.44 -8.08 -13.62
N VAL A 180 7.79 -8.12 -12.35
CA VAL A 180 6.85 -8.10 -11.22
C VAL A 180 7.14 -6.91 -10.33
N LEU A 181 6.18 -6.02 -10.18
CA LEU A 181 6.29 -4.88 -9.26
C LEU A 181 5.84 -5.30 -7.87
N ILE A 182 6.62 -4.98 -6.86
CA ILE A 182 6.29 -5.22 -5.46
C ILE A 182 6.24 -3.89 -4.72
N GLY A 183 5.11 -3.60 -4.10
CA GLY A 183 4.90 -2.37 -3.34
C GLY A 183 4.00 -2.55 -2.12
N GLY A 184 3.77 -1.46 -1.40
CA GLY A 184 2.86 -1.39 -0.26
C GLY A 184 3.46 -1.82 1.08
N ALA A 185 4.56 -2.58 1.09
CA ALA A 185 5.32 -2.96 2.28
C ALA A 185 6.76 -3.32 1.91
N GLN A 186 7.63 -3.39 2.90
CA GLN A 186 9.00 -3.82 2.68
C GLN A 186 9.03 -5.33 2.37
N ALA A 187 9.64 -5.70 1.25
CA ALA A 187 9.90 -7.09 0.92
C ALA A 187 11.11 -7.60 1.71
N SER A 188 11.04 -8.82 2.21
CA SER A 188 12.12 -9.48 2.94
C SER A 188 12.66 -10.69 2.17
N GLY A 189 13.94 -11.02 2.39
CA GLY A 189 14.60 -12.15 1.75
C GLY A 189 15.19 -11.81 0.37
N GLU A 190 15.72 -12.85 -0.28
CA GLU A 190 16.26 -12.75 -1.64
C GLU A 190 15.11 -12.75 -2.65
N LEU A 191 15.08 -11.73 -3.50
CA LEU A 191 14.02 -11.56 -4.50
C LEU A 191 14.47 -12.12 -5.86
N PRO A 192 13.56 -12.73 -6.63
CA PRO A 192 13.84 -13.09 -8.01
C PRO A 192 14.30 -11.88 -8.84
N PRO A 193 15.18 -12.07 -9.84
CA PRO A 193 15.81 -10.96 -10.59
C PRO A 193 14.84 -10.13 -11.41
N ASN A 194 13.66 -10.66 -11.73
CA ASN A 194 12.58 -9.96 -12.42
C ASN A 194 11.63 -9.19 -11.48
N VAL A 195 11.88 -9.24 -10.17
CA VAL A 195 11.10 -8.49 -9.17
C VAL A 195 11.71 -7.12 -8.96
N VAL A 196 10.89 -6.09 -9.09
CA VAL A 196 11.24 -4.69 -8.88
C VAL A 196 10.51 -4.19 -7.64
N THR A 197 11.25 -3.83 -6.60
CA THR A 197 10.65 -3.20 -5.42
C THR A 197 10.30 -1.75 -5.72
N THR A 198 9.14 -1.30 -5.24
CA THR A 198 8.66 0.06 -5.47
C THR A 198 8.33 0.75 -4.16
N TYR A 199 8.71 2.02 -4.04
CA TYR A 199 8.26 2.90 -2.96
C TYR A 199 7.49 4.07 -3.56
N GLY A 200 6.36 4.34 -2.96
CA GLY A 200 5.45 5.43 -3.28
C GLY A 200 4.18 5.33 -2.46
N LEU A 201 3.34 6.33 -2.57
CA LEU A 201 2.12 6.49 -1.81
C LEU A 201 0.94 6.69 -2.77
N THR A 202 -0.27 6.72 -2.23
CA THR A 202 -1.43 7.14 -3.01
C THR A 202 -1.23 8.55 -3.54
N GLU A 203 -0.63 9.43 -2.74
CA GLU A 203 -0.31 10.83 -3.06
C GLU A 203 0.70 11.01 -4.20
N THR A 204 1.47 9.98 -4.53
CA THR A 204 2.42 9.97 -5.68
C THR A 204 1.91 9.17 -6.87
N MET A 205 0.61 8.83 -6.91
CA MET A 205 0.00 7.94 -7.90
C MET A 205 0.70 6.57 -7.99
N GLY A 206 1.20 6.06 -6.86
CA GLY A 206 1.91 4.79 -6.74
C GLY A 206 3.42 4.91 -6.62
N GLY A 207 4.13 3.85 -7.01
CA GLY A 207 5.58 3.78 -6.89
C GLY A 207 6.31 4.76 -7.81
N VAL A 208 7.15 5.61 -7.22
CA VAL A 208 8.00 6.59 -7.93
C VAL A 208 9.49 6.37 -7.66
N ILE A 209 9.83 5.42 -6.81
CA ILE A 209 11.20 5.01 -6.51
C ILE A 209 11.28 3.49 -6.69
N TYR A 210 12.13 3.00 -7.60
CA TYR A 210 12.26 1.60 -7.95
C TYR A 210 13.64 1.07 -7.55
N ASN A 211 13.68 -0.02 -6.80
CA ASN A 211 14.91 -0.60 -6.25
C ASN A 211 15.79 0.44 -5.52
N GLY A 212 15.11 1.35 -4.78
CA GLY A 212 15.72 2.45 -4.03
C GLY A 212 16.14 3.66 -4.88
N THR A 213 16.00 3.61 -6.21
CA THR A 213 16.39 4.69 -7.12
C THR A 213 15.17 5.47 -7.58
N PRO A 214 15.16 6.81 -7.46
CA PRO A 214 14.10 7.65 -8.01
C PRO A 214 13.94 7.45 -9.51
N LEU A 215 12.69 7.52 -9.98
CA LEU A 215 12.38 7.52 -11.41
C LEU A 215 12.69 8.90 -12.02
N ASP A 216 12.68 8.98 -13.35
CA ASP A 216 12.89 10.24 -14.05
C ASP A 216 11.90 11.30 -13.58
N GLN A 217 12.35 12.56 -13.48
CA GLN A 217 11.57 13.69 -12.97
C GLN A 217 11.11 13.57 -11.49
N VAL A 218 11.60 12.60 -10.76
CA VAL A 218 11.35 12.42 -9.33
C VAL A 218 12.59 12.84 -8.55
N GLU A 219 12.44 13.86 -7.73
CA GLU A 219 13.47 14.30 -6.81
C GLU A 219 13.11 13.81 -5.39
N ILE A 220 14.12 13.35 -4.65
CA ILE A 220 13.98 12.99 -3.23
C ILE A 220 15.01 13.73 -2.39
N ARG A 221 14.62 14.07 -1.18
CA ARG A 221 15.55 14.56 -0.15
C ARG A 221 15.10 14.07 1.22
N ILE A 222 16.03 14.08 2.15
CA ILE A 222 15.79 13.73 3.55
C ILE A 222 15.84 15.03 4.36
N SER A 223 14.78 15.32 5.11
CA SER A 223 14.72 16.50 5.97
C SER A 223 15.67 16.37 7.18
N ALA A 224 15.87 17.46 7.92
CA ALA A 224 16.64 17.42 9.17
C ALA A 224 16.05 16.46 10.23
N GLU A 225 14.74 16.18 10.13
CA GLU A 225 14.03 15.22 10.99
C GLU A 225 14.00 13.80 10.39
N THR A 226 14.85 13.51 9.40
CA THR A 226 14.93 12.23 8.68
C THR A 226 13.69 11.88 7.87
N GLU A 227 12.75 12.81 7.66
CA GLU A 227 11.55 12.58 6.87
C GLU A 227 11.88 12.59 5.37
N ILE A 228 11.33 11.60 4.65
CA ILE A 228 11.44 11.50 3.20
C ILE A 228 10.53 12.57 2.59
N GLN A 229 11.11 13.41 1.73
CA GLN A 229 10.38 14.40 0.96
C GLN A 229 10.52 14.11 -0.53
N ILE A 230 9.40 14.20 -1.25
CA ILE A 230 9.32 13.90 -2.68
C ILE A 230 8.85 15.13 -3.43
N LYS A 231 9.52 15.44 -4.56
CA LYS A 231 9.03 16.39 -5.55
C LYS A 231 8.90 15.67 -6.89
N SER A 232 7.71 15.70 -7.46
CA SER A 232 7.38 14.94 -8.66
C SER A 232 6.16 15.53 -9.37
N PRO A 233 6.07 15.45 -10.70
CA PRO A 233 4.85 15.80 -11.43
C PRO A 233 3.70 14.80 -11.21
N THR A 234 3.96 13.68 -10.51
CA THR A 234 2.95 12.67 -10.19
C THR A 234 2.18 12.98 -8.91
N LEU A 235 2.54 14.06 -8.19
CA LEU A 235 1.91 14.41 -6.93
C LEU A 235 0.43 14.75 -7.10
N PHE A 236 -0.34 14.33 -6.12
CA PHE A 236 -1.76 14.67 -6.02
C PHE A 236 -2.00 16.18 -5.92
N ARG A 237 -3.20 16.62 -6.26
CA ARG A 237 -3.57 18.04 -6.17
C ARG A 237 -3.94 18.44 -4.73
N CYS A 238 -4.81 17.68 -4.10
CA CYS A 238 -5.30 17.96 -2.75
C CYS A 238 -5.94 16.71 -2.10
N TYR A 239 -6.27 16.84 -0.82
CA TYR A 239 -7.23 15.94 -0.18
C TYR A 239 -8.65 16.50 -0.32
N ARG A 240 -9.60 15.61 -0.55
CA ARG A 240 -11.00 15.98 -0.77
C ARG A 240 -11.66 16.60 0.47
N ASP A 241 -11.18 16.28 1.65
CA ASP A 241 -11.62 16.85 2.94
C ASP A 241 -10.94 18.18 3.28
N SER A 242 -10.21 18.79 2.34
CA SER A 242 -9.44 20.02 2.52
C SER A 242 -8.34 19.96 3.60
N THR A 243 -7.95 18.75 4.02
CA THR A 243 -6.78 18.57 4.90
C THR A 243 -5.52 19.15 4.22
N ASP A 244 -4.60 19.70 5.02
CA ASP A 244 -3.31 20.18 4.53
C ASP A 244 -2.58 19.10 3.72
N THR A 245 -2.18 19.45 2.49
CA THR A 245 -1.48 18.57 1.57
C THR A 245 -0.07 18.20 2.03
N LYS A 246 0.47 18.92 3.00
CA LYS A 246 1.88 18.80 3.44
C LYS A 246 2.88 19.04 2.29
N ILE A 247 2.48 19.79 1.27
CA ILE A 247 3.34 20.20 0.17
C ILE A 247 3.84 21.63 0.44
N THR A 248 5.16 21.76 0.55
CA THR A 248 5.80 23.07 0.75
C THR A 248 6.84 23.29 -0.33
N SER A 249 6.70 24.38 -1.10
CA SER A 249 7.61 24.70 -2.23
C SER A 249 7.77 23.53 -3.22
N GLY A 250 6.69 22.80 -3.48
CA GLY A 250 6.67 21.63 -4.38
C GLY A 250 7.19 20.33 -3.78
N TRP A 251 7.62 20.33 -2.51
CA TRP A 251 8.07 19.15 -1.78
C TRP A 251 6.95 18.59 -0.90
N PHE A 252 6.58 17.36 -1.15
CA PHE A 252 5.61 16.60 -0.36
C PHE A 252 6.29 15.90 0.82
N ASN A 253 5.82 16.17 2.05
CA ASN A 253 6.25 15.48 3.26
C ASN A 253 5.48 14.17 3.40
N THR A 254 6.17 13.03 3.21
CA THR A 254 5.51 11.73 3.09
C THR A 254 4.98 11.19 4.42
N GLY A 255 5.51 11.64 5.54
CA GLY A 255 5.33 11.04 6.86
C GLY A 255 6.12 9.75 7.06
N ASP A 256 6.90 9.33 6.07
CA ASP A 256 7.84 8.22 6.17
C ASP A 256 9.23 8.75 6.49
N LEU A 257 9.98 8.00 7.28
CA LEU A 257 11.36 8.33 7.64
C LEU A 257 12.33 7.40 6.90
N GLY A 258 13.49 7.94 6.53
CA GLY A 258 14.47 7.18 5.77
C GLY A 258 15.80 7.87 5.64
N GLU A 259 16.69 7.26 4.89
CA GLU A 259 18.03 7.76 4.59
C GLU A 259 18.41 7.47 3.14
N LEU A 260 19.40 8.20 2.63
CA LEU A 260 20.04 7.92 1.35
C LEU A 260 21.39 7.23 1.61
N VAL A 261 21.51 5.98 1.18
CA VAL A 261 22.75 5.20 1.30
C VAL A 261 23.25 4.87 -0.10
N GLY A 262 24.43 5.38 -0.46
CA GLY A 262 24.99 5.18 -1.81
C GLY A 262 24.04 5.68 -2.93
N GLY A 263 23.28 6.75 -2.69
CA GLY A 263 22.33 7.30 -3.64
C GLY A 263 20.99 6.53 -3.74
N LYS A 264 20.80 5.48 -2.93
CA LYS A 264 19.55 4.72 -2.87
C LYS A 264 18.76 5.06 -1.62
N LEU A 265 17.45 5.18 -1.77
CA LEU A 265 16.53 5.37 -0.65
C LEU A 265 16.40 4.08 0.15
N LYS A 266 16.59 4.20 1.46
CA LYS A 266 16.25 3.18 2.44
C LYS A 266 15.16 3.74 3.36
N VAL A 267 13.99 3.12 3.32
CA VAL A 267 12.83 3.50 4.15
C VAL A 267 12.93 2.79 5.49
N HIS A 268 12.75 3.52 6.58
CA HIS A 268 12.78 2.98 7.94
C HIS A 268 11.37 2.65 8.45
N GLY A 269 10.38 3.46 8.10
CA GLY A 269 8.97 3.29 8.50
C GLY A 269 8.25 4.63 8.66
N ARG A 270 7.03 4.56 9.20
CA ARG A 270 6.18 5.72 9.42
C ARG A 270 6.63 6.53 10.64
N LYS A 271 6.60 7.87 10.52
CA LYS A 271 6.91 8.80 11.64
C LYS A 271 5.95 8.62 12.82
N ASP A 272 4.68 8.34 12.52
CA ASP A 272 3.61 8.13 13.50
C ASP A 272 3.61 6.73 14.13
N GLU A 273 4.34 5.76 13.56
CA GLU A 273 4.52 4.41 14.10
C GLU A 273 5.78 4.28 14.98
N LEU A 274 6.65 5.30 15.00
CA LEU A 274 7.91 5.26 15.74
C LEU A 274 7.66 5.11 17.24
N ILE A 275 8.21 4.06 17.84
CA ILE A 275 8.08 3.79 19.28
C ILE A 275 9.10 4.63 20.04
N ASN A 276 8.62 5.46 20.97
CA ASN A 276 9.50 6.19 21.91
C ASN A 276 9.52 5.46 23.25
N THR A 277 10.51 4.59 23.45
CA THR A 277 10.66 3.75 24.64
C THR A 277 11.81 4.23 25.49
N GLY A 278 11.52 4.74 26.71
CA GLY A 278 12.56 5.22 27.62
C GLY A 278 13.46 6.32 27.02
N GLY A 279 12.93 7.15 26.10
CA GLY A 279 13.67 8.20 25.40
C GLY A 279 14.40 7.73 24.14
N TYR A 280 14.41 6.43 23.84
CA TYR A 280 14.98 5.86 22.63
C TYR A 280 13.90 5.69 21.54
N LYS A 281 14.29 5.94 20.29
CA LYS A 281 13.43 5.76 19.11
C LYS A 281 13.66 4.36 18.54
N VAL A 282 12.59 3.55 18.48
CA VAL A 282 12.62 2.18 17.96
C VAL A 282 11.70 2.05 16.76
N TRP A 283 12.22 1.48 15.70
CA TRP A 283 11.48 1.15 14.49
C TRP A 283 10.75 -0.19 14.65
N PRO A 284 9.40 -0.21 14.67
CA PRO A 284 8.65 -1.46 14.74
C PRO A 284 9.04 -2.46 13.65
N SER A 285 9.22 -1.95 12.43
CA SER A 285 9.59 -2.76 11.27
C SER A 285 10.95 -3.45 11.42
N SER A 286 11.95 -2.76 11.97
CA SER A 286 13.28 -3.36 12.19
C SER A 286 13.22 -4.48 13.21
N VAL A 287 12.46 -4.28 14.30
CA VAL A 287 12.26 -5.32 15.32
C VAL A 287 11.47 -6.50 14.75
N ALA A 288 10.40 -6.24 14.00
CA ALA A 288 9.63 -7.29 13.35
C ALA A 288 10.49 -8.09 12.36
N THR A 289 11.31 -7.42 11.53
CA THR A 289 12.24 -8.10 10.61
C THR A 289 13.23 -9.00 11.34
N SER A 290 13.79 -8.55 12.47
CA SER A 290 14.68 -9.37 13.29
C SER A 290 13.94 -10.59 13.85
N ILE A 291 12.77 -10.42 14.45
CA ILE A 291 11.97 -11.53 15.01
C ILE A 291 11.52 -12.53 13.93
N GLN A 292 11.19 -12.05 12.72
CA GLN A 292 10.79 -12.90 11.59
C GLN A 292 11.88 -13.90 11.16
N GLN A 293 13.14 -13.63 11.48
CA GLN A 293 14.27 -14.54 11.20
C GLN A 293 14.34 -15.75 12.15
N ILE A 294 13.57 -15.75 13.23
CA ILE A 294 13.48 -16.88 14.16
C ILE A 294 12.72 -18.03 13.50
N ASP A 295 13.34 -19.21 13.40
CA ASP A 295 12.78 -20.36 12.65
C ASP A 295 11.35 -20.74 13.04
N GLN A 296 10.96 -20.54 14.30
CA GLN A 296 9.65 -20.91 14.83
C GLN A 296 8.57 -19.89 14.44
N VAL A 297 8.93 -18.69 13.99
CA VAL A 297 8.00 -17.60 13.71
C VAL A 297 7.43 -17.74 12.30
N SER A 298 6.10 -17.70 12.19
CA SER A 298 5.35 -17.65 10.93
C SER A 298 5.04 -16.22 10.53
N ASP A 299 4.53 -15.40 11.48
CA ASP A 299 4.19 -14.00 11.24
C ASP A 299 4.45 -13.19 12.52
N VAL A 300 4.74 -11.91 12.38
CA VAL A 300 4.99 -11.02 13.52
C VAL A 300 4.60 -9.59 13.18
N VAL A 301 4.03 -8.90 14.16
CA VAL A 301 3.89 -7.44 14.14
C VAL A 301 4.41 -6.86 15.44
N VAL A 302 4.95 -5.64 15.34
CA VAL A 302 5.49 -4.90 16.48
C VAL A 302 4.85 -3.52 16.51
N ALA A 303 4.49 -3.05 17.70
CA ALA A 303 4.02 -1.68 17.91
C ALA A 303 4.38 -1.20 19.32
N GLY A 304 4.27 0.10 19.52
CA GLY A 304 4.33 0.69 20.86
C GLY A 304 3.02 0.48 21.60
N THR A 305 3.08 0.01 22.83
CA THR A 305 1.92 -0.01 23.75
C THR A 305 2.19 0.87 24.98
N PRO A 306 1.16 1.54 25.54
CA PRO A 306 1.35 2.35 26.73
C PRO A 306 2.01 1.56 27.86
N ASP A 307 2.97 2.18 28.56
CA ASP A 307 3.73 1.57 29.64
C ASP A 307 4.20 2.64 30.62
N ASP A 308 3.94 2.43 31.92
CA ASP A 308 4.22 3.42 32.96
C ASP A 308 5.72 3.66 33.16
N LYS A 309 6.55 2.65 32.90
CA LYS A 309 8.01 2.74 33.07
C LYS A 309 8.70 3.33 31.84
N TRP A 310 8.26 2.93 30.65
CA TRP A 310 8.93 3.26 29.38
C TRP A 310 8.23 4.35 28.57
N GLY A 311 7.04 4.81 29.04
CA GLY A 311 6.14 5.67 28.26
C GLY A 311 5.46 4.87 27.15
N SER A 312 6.26 4.15 26.34
CA SER A 312 5.77 3.20 25.34
C SER A 312 6.67 1.96 25.35
N ALA A 313 6.09 0.78 25.58
CA ALA A 313 6.82 -0.49 25.50
C ALA A 313 6.85 -1.02 24.06
N VAL A 314 8.00 -1.51 23.63
CA VAL A 314 8.09 -2.28 22.38
C VAL A 314 7.37 -3.60 22.59
N THR A 315 6.25 -3.80 21.89
CA THR A 315 5.39 -4.96 22.06
C THR A 315 5.33 -5.74 20.75
N ALA A 316 5.57 -7.05 20.83
CA ALA A 316 5.51 -7.96 19.68
C ALA A 316 4.34 -8.93 19.83
N TRP A 317 3.58 -9.13 18.74
CA TRP A 317 2.59 -10.20 18.58
C TRP A 317 3.13 -11.19 17.56
N ILE A 318 3.27 -12.45 17.96
CA ILE A 318 3.95 -13.49 17.19
C ILE A 318 3.00 -14.64 16.90
N VAL A 319 2.96 -15.08 15.64
CA VAL A 319 2.30 -16.31 15.20
C VAL A 319 3.38 -17.38 15.01
N LEU A 320 3.20 -18.55 15.61
CA LEU A 320 4.13 -19.68 15.45
C LEU A 320 3.79 -20.53 14.22
N LYS A 321 4.79 -21.07 13.54
CA LYS A 321 4.62 -22.02 12.42
C LYS A 321 3.88 -23.30 12.83
N LYS A 322 4.09 -23.74 14.07
CA LYS A 322 3.44 -24.92 14.67
C LYS A 322 2.98 -24.56 16.08
N PRO A 323 1.71 -24.75 16.44
CA PRO A 323 1.17 -24.39 17.75
C PRO A 323 1.89 -25.07 18.94
N ALA A 324 2.49 -26.26 18.74
CA ALA A 324 3.20 -27.00 19.78
C ALA A 324 4.67 -26.56 19.97
N THR A 325 5.13 -25.55 19.23
CA THR A 325 6.52 -25.08 19.33
C THR A 325 6.64 -24.15 20.53
N THR A 326 7.64 -24.39 21.40
CA THR A 326 7.92 -23.52 22.54
C THR A 326 8.85 -22.39 22.09
N LEU A 327 8.43 -21.15 22.27
CA LEU A 327 9.25 -19.97 22.11
C LEU A 327 9.35 -19.28 23.48
N LYS A 328 10.54 -18.97 23.93
CA LYS A 328 10.74 -18.31 25.23
C LYS A 328 10.93 -16.81 25.05
N PHE A 329 10.44 -16.05 25.99
CA PHE A 329 10.58 -14.59 26.02
C PHE A 329 12.04 -14.14 25.84
N GLU A 330 12.95 -14.72 26.60
CA GLU A 330 14.36 -14.33 26.56
C GLU A 330 15.04 -14.71 25.22
N ASP A 331 14.65 -15.83 24.60
CA ASP A 331 15.23 -16.26 23.32
C ASP A 331 14.92 -15.23 22.21
N VAL A 332 13.67 -14.70 22.18
CA VAL A 332 13.30 -13.64 21.23
C VAL A 332 14.09 -12.36 21.49
N ARG A 333 14.22 -11.97 22.75
CA ARG A 333 14.96 -10.76 23.15
C ARG A 333 16.44 -10.87 22.81
N GLN A 334 17.06 -12.00 23.10
CA GLN A 334 18.47 -12.25 22.77
C GLN A 334 18.67 -12.23 21.25
N HIS A 335 17.78 -12.86 20.48
CA HIS A 335 17.86 -12.81 19.03
C HIS A 335 17.82 -11.37 18.51
N VAL A 336 16.89 -10.53 19.00
CA VAL A 336 16.84 -9.12 18.60
C VAL A 336 18.13 -8.37 18.96
N LYS A 337 18.70 -8.62 20.12
CA LYS A 337 19.96 -7.99 20.58
C LYS A 337 21.19 -8.40 19.76
N THR A 338 21.13 -9.50 19.00
CA THR A 338 22.24 -9.87 18.11
C THR A 338 22.33 -8.95 16.88
N THR A 339 21.24 -8.31 16.50
CA THR A 339 21.14 -7.51 15.25
C THR A 339 20.80 -6.06 15.49
N LEU A 340 20.21 -5.73 16.64
CA LEU A 340 19.74 -4.39 16.98
C LEU A 340 20.20 -3.99 18.39
N PRO A 341 20.24 -2.68 18.71
CA PRO A 341 20.53 -2.20 20.06
C PRO A 341 19.59 -2.79 21.12
N ASP A 342 20.08 -2.96 22.34
CA ASP A 342 19.36 -3.61 23.46
C ASP A 342 17.99 -3.01 23.75
N TYR A 343 17.84 -1.71 23.59
CA TYR A 343 16.55 -1.00 23.81
C TYR A 343 15.48 -1.35 22.76
N CYS A 344 15.87 -1.99 21.64
CA CYS A 344 14.94 -2.50 20.62
C CYS A 344 14.30 -3.83 21.03
N ALA A 345 14.88 -4.55 22.00
CA ALA A 345 14.37 -5.84 22.45
C ALA A 345 12.96 -5.68 23.07
N PRO A 346 11.94 -6.42 22.60
CA PRO A 346 10.58 -6.26 23.10
C PRO A 346 10.46 -6.37 24.61
N GLN A 347 9.71 -5.47 25.22
CA GLN A 347 9.36 -5.52 26.65
C GLN A 347 8.12 -6.39 26.88
N LYS A 348 7.26 -6.55 25.86
CA LYS A 348 6.08 -7.39 25.90
C LYS A 348 6.02 -8.28 24.66
N ILE A 349 5.75 -9.56 24.83
CA ILE A 349 5.61 -10.51 23.73
C ILE A 349 4.34 -11.33 23.94
N TYR A 350 3.49 -11.36 22.93
CA TYR A 350 2.25 -12.12 22.93
C TYR A 350 2.26 -13.16 21.81
N LEU A 351 1.93 -14.40 22.13
CA LEU A 351 1.62 -15.40 21.12
C LEU A 351 0.15 -15.30 20.74
N VAL A 352 -0.12 -15.23 19.43
CA VAL A 352 -1.47 -15.13 18.84
C VAL A 352 -1.66 -16.22 17.80
N ALA A 353 -2.90 -16.64 17.58
CA ALA A 353 -3.22 -17.63 16.55
C ALA A 353 -3.05 -17.06 15.15
N GLU A 354 -3.40 -15.78 14.97
CA GLU A 354 -3.29 -15.05 13.73
C GLU A 354 -3.13 -13.55 13.99
N ILE A 355 -2.66 -12.81 12.99
CA ILE A 355 -2.60 -11.35 13.02
C ILE A 355 -3.74 -10.79 12.16
N PRO A 356 -4.80 -10.19 12.78
CA PRO A 356 -5.87 -9.55 12.03
C PRO A 356 -5.32 -8.42 11.16
N ARG A 357 -5.64 -8.45 9.88
CA ARG A 357 -5.19 -7.45 8.91
C ARG A 357 -6.38 -6.82 8.19
N SER A 358 -6.22 -5.58 7.79
CA SER A 358 -7.15 -4.92 6.86
C SER A 358 -7.04 -5.55 5.46
N ALA A 359 -7.99 -5.21 4.58
CA ALA A 359 -7.93 -5.59 3.17
C ALA A 359 -6.62 -5.15 2.46
N LEU A 360 -5.93 -4.16 3.02
CA LEU A 360 -4.62 -3.65 2.56
C LEU A 360 -3.42 -4.36 3.22
N GLY A 361 -3.65 -5.41 4.00
CA GLY A 361 -2.60 -6.12 4.72
C GLY A 361 -2.10 -5.39 5.98
N LYS A 362 -2.65 -4.22 6.35
CA LYS A 362 -2.24 -3.50 7.57
C LYS A 362 -2.78 -4.19 8.82
N PRO A 363 -1.94 -4.38 9.87
CA PRO A 363 -2.37 -4.96 11.14
C PRO A 363 -3.47 -4.12 11.80
N LYS A 364 -4.47 -4.81 12.37
CA LYS A 364 -5.56 -4.20 13.12
C LYS A 364 -5.27 -4.28 14.62
N PHE A 365 -4.48 -3.38 15.15
CA PHE A 365 -4.04 -3.39 16.55
C PHE A 365 -5.18 -3.35 17.57
N VAL A 366 -6.31 -2.71 17.25
CA VAL A 366 -7.50 -2.71 18.12
C VAL A 366 -8.09 -4.11 18.28
N GLU A 367 -8.08 -4.92 17.22
CA GLU A 367 -8.51 -6.32 17.27
C GLU A 367 -7.47 -7.18 18.00
N LEU A 368 -6.18 -7.02 17.68
CA LEU A 368 -5.08 -7.72 18.36
C LEU A 368 -5.12 -7.56 19.89
N ASN A 369 -5.35 -6.34 20.37
CA ASN A 369 -5.41 -6.04 21.80
C ASN A 369 -6.63 -6.67 22.51
N LYS A 370 -7.64 -7.13 21.75
CA LYS A 370 -8.83 -7.81 22.30
C LYS A 370 -8.75 -9.33 22.20
N MET A 371 -7.78 -9.86 21.47
CA MET A 371 -7.63 -11.32 21.29
C MET A 371 -7.19 -11.97 22.59
N VAL A 372 -7.57 -13.25 22.75
CA VAL A 372 -6.98 -14.10 23.79
C VAL A 372 -5.54 -14.38 23.39
N THR A 373 -4.62 -13.88 24.20
CA THR A 373 -3.17 -13.97 23.95
C THR A 373 -2.48 -14.68 25.08
N THR A 374 -1.42 -15.41 24.77
CA THR A 374 -0.50 -15.94 25.78
C THR A 374 0.69 -14.99 25.86
N GLN A 375 0.82 -14.28 26.96
CA GLN A 375 2.00 -13.45 27.21
C GLN A 375 3.18 -14.35 27.57
N LEU A 376 4.29 -14.19 26.89
CA LEU A 376 5.56 -14.81 27.26
C LEU A 376 6.18 -14.09 28.46
N SER A 377 6.71 -14.81 29.38
CA SER A 377 7.36 -14.31 30.60
C SER A 377 8.77 -14.89 30.76
#